data_ff28e15cd8d46c8e6376c2f0816535c8
#
_entry.id   ff28e15cd8d46c8e6376c2f0816535c8
#
_cell.length_a   1.000
_cell.length_b   1.000
_cell.length_c   1.000
_cell.angle_alpha   90.00
_cell.angle_beta   90.00
_cell.angle_gamma   90.00
#
_symmetry.space_group_name_H-M   'P 1'
#
loop_
_entity.id
_entity.type
_entity.pdbx_description
1 polymer ?
#
loop_
_entity_poly.entity_id
_entity_poly.type
_entity_poly.pdbx_seq_one_letter_code
_entity_poly.pdbx_strand_id
1 'polypeptide(L)'
;MMTKILKQDAERYESISRMPRFQKFLRKYQTASNPLSKLLYRVLYRISARKNHIEIPRDTKIGAGLYIGHPFCITINSKAIVGCNCNIHKGVTI
;
A
#
# COMPACT_ATOMS: atom_id res chain seq x y z
N MET A 1 -2.01 -16.70 0.66
CA MET A 1 -2.24 -16.61 -0.80
C MET A 1 -2.14 -15.15 -1.24
N MET A 2 -1.46 -14.91 -2.36
CA MET A 2 -1.27 -13.56 -2.87
C MET A 2 -2.42 -13.20 -3.83
N THR A 3 -3.10 -12.08 -3.55
CA THR A 3 -4.18 -11.60 -4.42
C THR A 3 -3.61 -11.05 -5.73
N LYS A 4 -4.47 -10.90 -6.73
CA LYS A 4 -4.07 -10.37 -8.04
C LYS A 4 -3.47 -8.97 -7.94
N ILE A 5 -4.09 -8.09 -7.16
CA ILE A 5 -3.61 -6.72 -7.02
C ILE A 5 -2.25 -6.65 -6.32
N LEU A 6 -2.05 -7.48 -5.29
CA LEU A 6 -0.78 -7.56 -4.60
C LEU A 6 0.32 -8.07 -5.53
N LYS A 7 -0.01 -9.07 -6.34
CA LYS A 7 0.93 -9.63 -7.32
C LYS A 7 1.34 -8.59 -8.35
N GLN A 8 0.39 -7.80 -8.85
CA GLN A 8 0.67 -6.75 -9.82
C GLN A 8 1.54 -5.64 -9.22
N ASP A 9 1.30 -5.28 -7.96
CA ASP A 9 2.18 -4.35 -7.26
C ASP A 9 3.59 -4.92 -7.15
N ALA A 10 3.70 -6.19 -6.72
CA ALA A 10 4.99 -6.85 -6.52
C ALA A 10 5.83 -6.91 -7.80
N GLU A 11 5.20 -7.11 -8.95
CA GLU A 11 5.89 -7.15 -10.22
C GLU A 11 6.63 -5.85 -10.53
N ARG A 12 6.13 -4.72 -10.06
CA ARG A 12 6.78 -3.42 -10.25
C ARG A 12 8.07 -3.29 -9.42
N TYR A 13 8.24 -4.13 -8.39
CA TYR A 13 9.43 -4.17 -7.54
C TYR A 13 10.36 -5.34 -7.91
N GLU A 14 10.05 -6.06 -8.97
CA GLU A 14 10.73 -7.28 -9.41
C GLU A 14 10.43 -8.50 -8.53
N SER A 15 10.19 -8.29 -7.23
CA SER A 15 9.80 -9.36 -6.32
C SER A 15 9.04 -8.80 -5.13
N ILE A 16 8.25 -9.65 -4.48
CA ILE A 16 7.49 -9.24 -3.30
C ILE A 16 8.40 -8.85 -2.13
N SER A 17 9.59 -9.41 -2.06
CA SER A 17 10.53 -9.10 -0.98
C SER A 17 11.05 -7.67 -1.03
N ARG A 18 11.04 -7.05 -2.20
CA ARG A 18 11.48 -5.66 -2.38
C ARG A 18 10.38 -4.64 -2.13
N MET A 19 9.14 -5.09 -2.14
CA MET A 19 8.01 -4.19 -1.90
C MET A 19 7.97 -3.75 -0.43
N PRO A 20 7.70 -2.46 -0.14
CA PRO A 20 7.60 -1.97 1.24
C PRO A 20 6.55 -2.75 2.03
N ARG A 21 6.85 -3.01 3.31
CA ARG A 21 5.93 -3.78 4.16
C ARG A 21 4.56 -3.11 4.29
N PHE A 22 4.53 -1.79 4.46
CA PHE A 22 3.25 -1.09 4.61
C PHE A 22 2.36 -1.31 3.38
N GLN A 23 2.93 -1.35 2.19
CA GLN A 23 2.17 -1.57 0.96
C GLN A 23 1.61 -2.99 0.92
N LYS A 24 2.39 -3.99 1.31
CA LYS A 24 1.91 -5.36 1.41
C LYS A 24 0.71 -5.45 2.35
N PHE A 25 0.84 -4.87 3.53
CA PHE A 25 -0.23 -4.92 4.53
C PHE A 25 -1.45 -4.13 4.09
N LEU A 26 -1.25 -2.98 3.44
CA LEU A 26 -2.34 -2.20 2.89
C LEU A 26 -3.15 -3.01 1.87
N ARG A 27 -2.47 -3.64 0.92
CA ARG A 27 -3.15 -4.46 -0.09
C ARG A 27 -3.83 -5.68 0.51
N LYS A 28 -3.18 -6.34 1.47
CA LYS A 28 -3.80 -7.46 2.18
C LYS A 28 -5.03 -7.03 2.96
N TYR A 29 -4.98 -5.86 3.60
CA TYR A 29 -6.15 -5.30 4.26
C TYR A 29 -7.27 -5.05 3.26
N GLN A 30 -6.98 -4.39 2.14
CA GLN A 30 -7.98 -4.02 1.14
C GLN A 30 -8.65 -5.23 0.48
N THR A 31 -7.97 -6.35 0.43
CA THR A 31 -8.47 -7.56 -0.22
C THR A 31 -8.89 -8.67 0.74
N ALA A 32 -8.77 -8.46 2.04
CA ALA A 32 -9.14 -9.46 3.03
C ALA A 32 -10.66 -9.62 3.08
N SER A 33 -11.12 -10.87 3.12
CA SER A 33 -12.54 -11.21 3.25
C SER A 33 -12.93 -11.57 4.68
N ASN A 34 -11.97 -11.99 5.49
CA ASN A 34 -12.19 -12.43 6.87
C ASN A 34 -12.00 -11.24 7.81
N PRO A 35 -12.97 -10.94 8.72
CA PRO A 35 -12.85 -9.82 9.66
C PRO A 35 -11.61 -9.87 10.55
N LEU A 36 -11.20 -11.06 10.99
CA LEU A 36 -10.01 -11.21 11.82
C LEU A 36 -8.74 -10.90 11.05
N SER A 37 -8.63 -11.41 9.83
CA SER A 37 -7.49 -11.11 8.95
C SER A 37 -7.45 -9.62 8.62
N LYS A 38 -8.61 -9.03 8.35
CA LYS A 38 -8.70 -7.60 8.05
C LYS A 38 -8.22 -6.75 9.22
N LEU A 39 -8.61 -7.10 10.44
CA LEU A 39 -8.17 -6.39 11.63
C LEU A 39 -6.65 -6.53 11.82
N LEU A 40 -6.11 -7.74 11.63
CA LEU A 40 -4.69 -7.98 11.74
C LEU A 40 -3.89 -7.12 10.77
N TYR A 41 -4.28 -7.11 9.50
CA TYR A 41 -3.56 -6.32 8.48
C TYR A 41 -3.74 -4.82 8.67
N ARG A 42 -4.87 -4.39 9.22
CA ARG A 42 -5.07 -2.99 9.59
C ARG A 42 -4.03 -2.54 10.62
N VAL A 43 -3.80 -3.35 11.65
CA VAL A 43 -2.83 -3.04 12.70
C VAL A 43 -1.41 -3.07 12.14
N LEU A 44 -1.07 -4.10 11.38
CA LEU A 44 0.26 -4.24 10.78
C LEU A 44 0.56 -3.09 9.80
N TYR A 45 -0.43 -2.71 9.01
CA TYR A 45 -0.29 -1.56 8.11
C TYR A 45 0.00 -0.28 8.89
N ARG A 46 -0.78 -0.03 9.95
CA ARG A 46 -0.63 1.19 10.74
C ARG A 46 0.76 1.30 11.35
N ILE A 47 1.27 0.22 11.92
CA ILE A 47 2.60 0.20 12.52
C ILE A 47 3.67 0.44 11.46
N SER A 48 3.59 -0.27 10.34
CA SER A 48 4.57 -0.16 9.25
C SER A 48 4.56 1.22 8.61
N ALA A 49 3.37 1.78 8.40
CA ALA A 49 3.22 3.11 7.79
C ALA A 49 3.82 4.20 8.68
N ARG A 50 3.60 4.12 9.98
CA ARG A 50 4.14 5.11 10.93
C ARG A 50 5.66 5.15 10.93
N LYS A 51 6.30 4.01 10.78
CA LYS A 51 7.77 3.95 10.76
C LYS A 51 8.37 4.77 9.63
N ASN A 52 7.65 4.88 8.52
CA ASN A 52 8.12 5.62 7.35
C ASN A 52 7.38 6.93 7.13
N HIS A 53 6.60 7.37 8.11
CA HIS A 53 5.79 8.60 8.00
C HIS A 53 4.89 8.58 6.77
N ILE A 54 4.21 7.44 6.57
CA ILE A 54 3.26 7.25 5.48
C ILE A 54 1.86 7.54 5.99
N GLU A 55 1.15 8.44 5.32
CA GLU A 55 -0.23 8.80 5.62
C GLU A 55 -1.10 8.52 4.41
N ILE A 56 -1.41 7.26 4.18
CA ILE A 56 -2.34 6.81 3.15
C ILE A 56 -3.54 6.18 3.85
N PRO A 57 -4.72 6.81 3.78
CA PRO A 57 -5.91 6.22 4.39
C PRO A 57 -6.16 4.84 3.81
N ARG A 58 -6.43 3.86 4.68
CA ARG A 58 -6.51 2.46 4.27
C ARG A 58 -7.58 2.16 3.22
N ASP A 59 -8.58 3.02 3.11
CA ASP A 59 -9.66 2.84 2.13
C ASP A 59 -9.47 3.70 0.87
N THR A 60 -8.28 4.29 0.70
CA THR A 60 -7.96 5.06 -0.50
C THR A 60 -7.99 4.16 -1.73
N LYS A 61 -8.61 4.64 -2.79
CA LYS A 61 -8.70 3.88 -4.04
C LYS A 61 -7.41 4.03 -4.83
N ILE A 62 -6.66 2.96 -4.89
CA ILE A 62 -5.38 2.92 -5.60
C ILE A 62 -5.40 1.76 -6.57
N GLY A 63 -5.26 2.06 -7.87
CA GLY A 63 -5.21 1.02 -8.89
C GLY A 63 -4.01 0.09 -8.73
N ALA A 64 -4.06 -1.04 -9.41
CA ALA A 64 -3.00 -2.03 -9.35
C ALA A 64 -1.70 -1.52 -9.98
N GLY A 65 -0.57 -2.05 -9.53
CA GLY A 65 0.74 -1.68 -10.08
C GLY A 65 1.34 -0.45 -9.42
N LEU A 66 1.02 -0.19 -8.17
CA LEU A 66 1.61 0.94 -7.43
C LEU A 66 3.09 0.67 -7.15
N TYR A 67 3.93 1.64 -7.48
CA TYR A 67 5.37 1.59 -7.19
C TYR A 67 5.78 2.83 -6.39
N ILE A 68 6.40 2.61 -5.23
CA ILE A 68 6.91 3.68 -4.40
C ILE A 68 8.43 3.53 -4.31
N GLY A 69 9.16 4.43 -4.97
CA GLY A 69 10.62 4.33 -5.07
C GLY A 69 11.35 4.56 -3.75
N HIS A 70 10.94 5.57 -3.01
CA HIS A 70 11.50 5.89 -1.70
C HIS A 70 10.35 6.09 -0.72
N PRO A 71 9.94 5.05 0.02
CA PRO A 71 8.74 5.09 0.85
C PRO A 71 8.95 5.85 2.16
N PHE A 72 8.95 7.18 2.06
CA PHE A 72 9.15 8.04 3.22
C PHE A 72 8.39 9.37 3.06
N CYS A 73 7.68 9.79 4.09
CA CYS A 73 6.96 11.07 4.13
C CYS A 73 5.99 11.24 2.95
N ILE A 74 5.08 10.29 2.79
CA ILE A 74 4.07 10.34 1.74
C ILE A 74 2.70 10.56 2.37
N THR A 75 1.94 11.51 1.84
CA THR A 75 0.59 11.82 2.30
C THR A 75 -0.38 11.79 1.13
N ILE A 76 -1.44 11.00 1.26
CA ILE A 76 -2.50 10.94 0.25
C ILE A 76 -3.83 11.28 0.92
N ASN A 77 -4.62 12.16 0.29
CA ASN A 77 -5.94 12.53 0.77
C ASN A 77 -6.91 11.34 0.58
N SER A 78 -7.81 11.16 1.55
CA SER A 78 -8.79 10.06 1.50
C SER A 78 -9.72 10.12 0.27
N LYS A 79 -9.89 11.30 -0.31
CA LYS A 79 -10.72 11.49 -1.49
C LYS A 79 -9.97 11.33 -2.80
N ALA A 80 -8.65 11.15 -2.74
CA ALA A 80 -7.86 10.96 -3.94
C ALA A 80 -8.16 9.61 -4.58
N ILE A 81 -8.06 9.55 -5.90
CA ILE A 81 -8.15 8.31 -6.66
C ILE A 81 -6.85 8.18 -7.44
N VAL A 82 -6.10 7.13 -7.15
CA VAL A 82 -4.82 6.87 -7.81
C VAL A 82 -5.04 5.81 -8.87
N GLY A 83 -4.63 6.09 -10.10
CA GLY A 83 -4.78 5.16 -11.22
C GLY A 83 -3.82 3.99 -11.14
N CYS A 84 -3.87 3.12 -12.16
CA CYS A 84 -3.00 1.96 -12.26
C CYS A 84 -1.57 2.37 -12.62
N ASN A 85 -0.61 1.57 -12.19
CA ASN A 85 0.81 1.72 -12.52
C ASN A 85 1.38 3.10 -12.17
N CYS A 86 0.93 3.65 -11.06
CA CYS A 86 1.38 4.95 -10.57
C CYS A 86 2.73 4.82 -9.86
N ASN A 87 3.62 5.76 -10.12
CA ASN A 87 4.89 5.88 -9.39
C ASN A 87 4.78 7.02 -8.39
N ILE A 88 5.13 6.76 -7.15
CA ILE A 88 5.15 7.77 -6.09
C ILE A 88 6.55 7.80 -5.47
N HIS A 89 7.03 8.99 -5.17
CA HIS A 89 8.35 9.17 -4.55
C HIS A 89 8.21 9.82 -3.16
N LYS A 90 9.30 9.83 -2.39
CA LYS A 90 9.31 10.43 -1.07
C LYS A 90 8.85 11.89 -1.10
N GLY A 91 8.19 12.32 -0.04
CA GLY A 91 7.76 13.70 0.11
C GLY A 91 6.55 14.09 -0.72
N VAL A 92 5.93 13.14 -1.42
CA VAL A 92 4.74 13.42 -2.24
C VAL A 92 3.53 13.67 -1.35
N THR A 93 2.77 14.69 -1.67
CA THR A 93 1.48 15.01 -1.03
C THR A 93 0.42 15.16 -2.11
N ILE A 94 -0.62 14.36 -1.98
CA ILE A 94 -1.72 14.37 -2.95
C ILE A 94 -3.01 14.78 -2.26
#